data_ec4dc1c2705ced6ba1f31d5e652b8f33
#
_entry.id   ec4dc1c2705ced6ba1f31d5e652b8f33
#
_cell.length_a   1.000
_cell.length_b   1.000
_cell.length_c   1.000
_cell.angle_alpha   90.00
_cell.angle_beta   90.00
_cell.angle_gamma   90.00
#
_symmetry.space_group_name_H-M   'P 1'
#
loop_
_entity.id
_entity.type
_entity.pdbx_description
1 polymer ?
#
loop_
_entity_poly.entity_id
_entity_poly.type
_entity_poly.pdbx_seq_one_letter_code
_entity_poly.pdbx_strand_id
1 'polypeptide(L)'
;MTKAMTKASALTQPTLRPRLGTVEWLGSKPVAPWIFLAPTLLFALVFFILPLIYAFYISFTRWDGLTPPRVIGLDNYFYVLTVDPVFWKTVWNTLYFAGASIVIGVPLAVVLAYAFARSRGQILWRSIYWLPMITNVVAVAYIWRFVLDDRYGLLNRALAAVGLGAPRWLNDPSIAMTTVALIFVWMQLGQNMLLFSTGLATIDESYYEAARLDGASESQIFFRITLPLLMPTTLFVLITNFIAGLSYFALNLVLTDGNGGPMRSTTVTGLYMYQTAFNDLRMGRASAMAYILFVVILLITLVQLRVFRRGGVEAH
;
A
#
# COMPACT_ATOMS: atom_id res chain seq x y z
N MET A 1 36.13 -74.61 29.14
CA MET A 1 35.11 -74.79 30.17
C MET A 1 34.71 -73.37 30.62
N THR A 2 33.54 -72.84 30.58
CA THR A 2 32.20 -73.34 30.41
C THR A 2 31.34 -72.13 29.90
N LYS A 3 30.51 -72.35 28.88
CA LYS A 3 29.50 -71.47 28.44
C LYS A 3 28.43 -71.23 29.53
N ALA A 4 28.01 -69.98 29.73
CA ALA A 4 26.72 -69.69 30.35
C ALA A 4 26.04 -68.60 29.54
N MET A 5 24.97 -68.95 28.84
CA MET A 5 24.03 -68.15 28.12
C MET A 5 23.18 -67.35 29.09
N THR A 6 23.05 -66.04 28.88
CA THR A 6 21.97 -65.26 29.48
C THR A 6 21.08 -64.69 28.40
N LYS A 7 19.91 -65.29 28.21
CA LYS A 7 18.80 -64.84 27.45
C LYS A 7 18.24 -63.56 28.11
N ALA A 8 18.42 -62.39 27.51
CA ALA A 8 17.68 -61.23 27.89
C ALA A 8 16.34 -61.25 27.12
N SER A 9 15.24 -61.37 27.85
CA SER A 9 13.89 -61.34 27.40
C SER A 9 13.57 -59.93 26.86
N ALA A 10 13.28 -59.83 25.54
CA ALA A 10 12.73 -58.64 24.93
C ALA A 10 11.32 -58.40 25.48
N LEU A 11 11.20 -57.43 26.37
CA LEU A 11 9.91 -56.86 26.75
C LEU A 11 9.35 -56.07 25.55
N THR A 12 8.42 -56.69 24.83
CA THR A 12 7.58 -56.01 23.83
C THR A 12 6.68 -54.99 24.56
N GLN A 13 7.04 -53.72 24.45
CA GLN A 13 6.14 -52.62 24.85
C GLN A 13 4.93 -52.61 23.89
N PRO A 14 3.70 -52.59 24.42
CA PRO A 14 2.54 -52.40 23.58
C PRO A 14 2.55 -51.00 23.04
N THR A 15 2.77 -50.83 21.75
CA THR A 15 2.57 -49.55 21.05
C THR A 15 1.08 -49.22 21.08
N LEU A 16 0.68 -48.38 22.03
CA LEU A 16 -0.63 -47.71 21.98
C LEU A 16 -0.67 -46.84 20.76
N ARG A 17 -1.12 -47.35 19.64
CA ARG A 17 -1.55 -46.55 18.49
C ARG A 17 -2.83 -45.84 18.89
N PRO A 18 -2.88 -44.50 18.95
CA PRO A 18 -4.14 -43.80 19.15
C PRO A 18 -5.06 -44.17 17.99
N ARG A 19 -6.25 -44.65 18.28
CA ARG A 19 -7.33 -44.84 17.30
C ARG A 19 -7.80 -43.46 16.86
N LEU A 20 -7.14 -42.85 15.90
CA LEU A 20 -7.55 -41.64 15.17
C LEU A 20 -8.43 -42.02 13.98
N GLY A 21 -9.50 -42.76 14.22
CA GLY A 21 -10.40 -43.28 13.17
C GLY A 21 -11.31 -42.23 12.50
N THR A 22 -11.21 -40.96 12.91
CA THR A 22 -12.04 -39.87 12.31
C THR A 22 -11.22 -38.81 11.57
N VAL A 23 -9.89 -38.81 11.71
CA VAL A 23 -9.01 -37.79 11.09
C VAL A 23 -8.38 -38.31 9.78
N GLU A 24 -8.33 -39.63 9.58
CA GLU A 24 -7.74 -40.23 8.36
C GLU A 24 -8.53 -39.86 7.08
N TRP A 25 -9.84 -39.67 7.17
CA TRP A 25 -10.66 -39.25 6.01
C TRP A 25 -10.36 -37.80 5.58
N LEU A 26 -10.01 -36.93 6.53
CA LEU A 26 -9.56 -35.55 6.26
C LEU A 26 -8.13 -35.51 5.69
N GLY A 27 -7.38 -36.62 5.78
CA GLY A 27 -6.00 -36.72 5.30
C GLY A 27 -5.84 -37.22 3.86
N SER A 28 -6.92 -37.48 3.11
CA SER A 28 -6.81 -37.76 1.67
C SER A 28 -6.22 -36.53 0.95
N LYS A 29 -5.01 -36.71 0.44
CA LYS A 29 -4.14 -35.64 -0.12
C LYS A 29 -4.81 -34.62 -1.05
N PRO A 30 -5.86 -34.92 -1.87
CA PRO A 30 -6.51 -33.88 -2.69
C PRO A 30 -7.56 -33.05 -1.96
N VAL A 31 -8.13 -33.49 -0.82
CA VAL A 31 -9.29 -32.83 -0.19
C VAL A 31 -8.87 -31.95 1.01
N ALA A 32 -7.86 -32.39 1.77
CA ALA A 32 -7.42 -31.69 2.96
C ALA A 32 -7.08 -30.17 2.73
N PRO A 33 -6.35 -29.78 1.68
CA PRO A 33 -6.08 -28.36 1.43
C PRO A 33 -7.36 -27.53 1.24
N TRP A 34 -8.35 -28.08 0.56
CA TRP A 34 -9.61 -27.37 0.30
C TRP A 34 -10.44 -27.19 1.56
N ILE A 35 -10.46 -28.16 2.49
CA ILE A 35 -11.16 -28.04 3.77
C ILE A 35 -10.54 -26.93 4.61
N PHE A 36 -9.18 -26.86 4.68
CA PHE A 36 -8.49 -25.81 5.42
C PHE A 36 -8.62 -24.44 4.76
N LEU A 37 -8.69 -24.37 3.43
CA LEU A 37 -8.89 -23.12 2.70
C LEU A 37 -10.36 -22.68 2.63
N ALA A 38 -11.32 -23.60 2.81
CA ALA A 38 -12.75 -23.33 2.63
C ALA A 38 -13.26 -22.12 3.45
N PRO A 39 -12.93 -21.94 4.73
CA PRO A 39 -13.39 -20.78 5.49
C PRO A 39 -12.88 -19.46 4.89
N THR A 40 -11.59 -19.41 4.52
CA THR A 40 -10.97 -18.23 3.90
C THR A 40 -11.56 -17.96 2.51
N LEU A 41 -11.74 -18.99 1.69
CA LEU A 41 -12.34 -18.85 0.36
C LEU A 41 -13.81 -18.41 0.44
N LEU A 42 -14.58 -18.97 1.39
CA LEU A 42 -15.96 -18.55 1.63
C LEU A 42 -16.03 -17.08 2.05
N PHE A 43 -15.17 -16.68 2.98
CA PHE A 43 -15.07 -15.29 3.39
C PHE A 43 -14.72 -14.37 2.22
N ALA A 44 -13.71 -14.74 1.43
CA ALA A 44 -13.32 -13.99 0.24
C ALA A 44 -14.46 -13.91 -0.80
N LEU A 45 -15.18 -15.01 -1.03
CA LEU A 45 -16.32 -15.05 -1.94
C LEU A 45 -17.41 -14.06 -1.49
N VAL A 46 -17.81 -14.14 -0.22
CA VAL A 46 -18.95 -13.35 0.29
C VAL A 46 -18.61 -11.88 0.45
N PHE A 47 -17.41 -11.55 0.93
CA PHE A 47 -17.07 -10.18 1.31
C PHE A 47 -16.23 -9.42 0.28
N PHE A 48 -15.61 -10.11 -0.67
CA PHE A 48 -14.82 -9.46 -1.74
C PHE A 48 -15.42 -9.72 -3.12
N ILE A 49 -15.65 -10.99 -3.50
CA ILE A 49 -16.04 -11.34 -4.88
C ILE A 49 -17.48 -10.94 -5.16
N LEU A 50 -18.42 -11.30 -4.28
CA LEU A 50 -19.84 -10.95 -4.50
C LEU A 50 -20.07 -9.43 -4.53
N PRO A 51 -19.55 -8.60 -3.59
CA PRO A 51 -19.68 -7.15 -3.70
C PRO A 51 -19.04 -6.57 -4.96
N LEU A 52 -17.90 -7.12 -5.40
CA LEU A 52 -17.25 -6.71 -6.64
C LEU A 52 -18.17 -6.97 -7.83
N ILE A 53 -18.71 -8.18 -7.98
CA ILE A 53 -19.63 -8.52 -9.06
C ILE A 53 -20.89 -7.65 -9.00
N TYR A 54 -21.43 -7.42 -7.81
CA TYR A 54 -22.60 -6.55 -7.62
C TYR A 54 -22.31 -5.10 -8.02
N ALA A 55 -21.16 -4.54 -7.63
CA ALA A 55 -20.74 -3.21 -8.04
C ALA A 55 -20.58 -3.13 -9.58
N PHE A 56 -20.10 -4.22 -10.23
CA PHE A 56 -20.05 -4.29 -11.68
C PHE A 56 -21.44 -4.21 -12.30
N TYR A 57 -22.39 -4.99 -11.81
CA TYR A 57 -23.79 -4.88 -12.24
C TYR A 57 -24.34 -3.47 -12.06
N ILE A 58 -24.16 -2.88 -10.88
CA ILE A 58 -24.62 -1.52 -10.55
C ILE A 58 -24.03 -0.45 -11.47
N SER A 59 -22.81 -0.63 -11.95
CA SER A 59 -22.17 0.32 -12.87
C SER A 59 -22.93 0.54 -14.19
N PHE A 60 -23.76 -0.43 -14.60
CA PHE A 60 -24.64 -0.36 -15.78
C PHE A 60 -26.05 0.15 -15.45
N THR A 61 -26.28 0.62 -14.23
CA THR A 61 -27.60 1.05 -13.79
C THR A 61 -27.61 2.51 -13.35
N ARG A 62 -28.79 3.10 -13.40
CA ARG A 62 -29.11 4.32 -12.64
C ARG A 62 -29.65 3.87 -11.30
N TRP A 63 -28.87 4.09 -10.26
CA TRP A 63 -29.21 3.69 -8.89
C TRP A 63 -28.73 4.72 -7.87
N ASP A 64 -29.64 5.06 -6.95
CA ASP A 64 -29.43 6.02 -5.86
C ASP A 64 -29.17 5.35 -4.50
N GLY A 65 -29.17 4.00 -4.46
CA GLY A 65 -29.04 3.24 -3.22
C GLY A 65 -30.37 2.99 -2.48
N LEU A 66 -31.46 3.65 -2.87
CA LEU A 66 -32.75 3.63 -2.18
C LEU A 66 -33.86 2.99 -3.02
N THR A 67 -33.91 3.35 -4.29
CA THR A 67 -34.90 2.83 -5.25
C THR A 67 -34.38 1.60 -6.01
N PRO A 68 -35.24 0.78 -6.64
CA PRO A 68 -34.76 -0.31 -7.48
C PRO A 68 -33.86 0.18 -8.61
N PRO A 69 -32.71 -0.50 -8.87
CA PRO A 69 -31.79 -0.11 -9.94
C PRO A 69 -32.44 -0.28 -11.31
N ARG A 70 -32.29 0.74 -12.17
CA ARG A 70 -32.75 0.69 -13.56
C ARG A 70 -31.57 0.54 -14.51
N VAL A 71 -31.56 -0.48 -15.35
CA VAL A 71 -30.50 -0.72 -16.31
C VAL A 71 -30.51 0.40 -17.36
N ILE A 72 -29.35 1.01 -17.59
CA ILE A 72 -29.11 2.10 -18.57
C ILE A 72 -27.91 1.78 -19.50
N GLY A 73 -27.38 0.56 -19.47
CA GLY A 73 -26.26 0.16 -20.29
C GLY A 73 -24.97 0.94 -19.95
N LEU A 74 -24.30 1.47 -20.96
CA LEU A 74 -23.01 2.15 -20.82
C LEU A 74 -23.10 3.66 -20.53
N ASP A 75 -24.29 4.22 -20.29
CA ASP A 75 -24.50 5.68 -20.11
C ASP A 75 -23.64 6.27 -18.99
N ASN A 76 -23.43 5.54 -17.89
CA ASN A 76 -22.56 6.00 -16.80
C ASN A 76 -21.11 6.13 -17.26
N TYR A 77 -20.60 5.15 -18.01
CA TYR A 77 -19.24 5.16 -18.54
C TYR A 77 -19.05 6.29 -19.55
N PHE A 78 -20.01 6.43 -20.47
CA PHE A 78 -20.01 7.51 -21.45
C PHE A 78 -20.00 8.87 -20.76
N TYR A 79 -20.89 9.10 -19.79
CA TYR A 79 -20.94 10.34 -19.05
C TYR A 79 -19.61 10.65 -18.34
N VAL A 80 -19.05 9.70 -17.59
CA VAL A 80 -17.81 9.87 -16.83
C VAL A 80 -16.63 10.21 -17.74
N LEU A 81 -16.53 9.52 -18.88
CA LEU A 81 -15.37 9.69 -19.78
C LEU A 81 -15.47 10.90 -20.70
N THR A 82 -16.68 11.33 -21.08
CA THR A 82 -16.85 12.35 -22.13
C THR A 82 -17.53 13.65 -21.68
N VAL A 83 -18.36 13.58 -20.63
CA VAL A 83 -19.17 14.74 -20.21
C VAL A 83 -18.66 15.35 -18.90
N ASP A 84 -18.05 14.54 -18.01
CA ASP A 84 -17.66 14.99 -16.69
C ASP A 84 -16.23 15.58 -16.64
N PRO A 85 -16.08 16.91 -16.65
CA PRO A 85 -14.76 17.54 -16.62
C PRO A 85 -14.08 17.35 -15.24
N VAL A 86 -14.87 17.17 -14.17
CA VAL A 86 -14.34 16.98 -12.82
C VAL A 86 -13.63 15.64 -12.69
N PHE A 87 -14.13 14.61 -13.34
CA PHE A 87 -13.50 13.30 -13.34
C PHE A 87 -12.04 13.37 -13.83
N TRP A 88 -11.78 13.99 -14.97
CA TRP A 88 -10.44 14.11 -15.54
C TRP A 88 -9.50 14.94 -14.65
N LYS A 89 -10.02 16.00 -14.02
CA LYS A 89 -9.27 16.75 -13.03
C LYS A 89 -8.86 15.86 -11.85
N THR A 90 -9.78 15.03 -11.36
CA THR A 90 -9.48 14.11 -10.25
C THR A 90 -8.50 13.00 -10.63
N VAL A 91 -8.55 12.52 -11.87
CA VAL A 91 -7.55 11.57 -12.41
C VAL A 91 -6.16 12.22 -12.41
N TRP A 92 -6.05 13.46 -12.90
CA TRP A 92 -4.77 14.18 -12.85
C TRP A 92 -4.27 14.40 -11.44
N ASN A 93 -5.14 14.82 -10.53
CA ASN A 93 -4.83 14.98 -9.12
C ASN A 93 -4.32 13.67 -8.49
N THR A 94 -4.95 12.54 -8.84
CA THR A 94 -4.56 11.21 -8.34
C THR A 94 -3.19 10.80 -8.87
N LEU A 95 -2.93 11.02 -10.15
CA LEU A 95 -1.62 10.74 -10.76
C LEU A 95 -0.52 11.62 -10.16
N TYR A 96 -0.81 12.90 -9.93
CA TYR A 96 0.12 13.81 -9.27
C TYR A 96 0.41 13.36 -7.83
N PHE A 97 -0.64 13.03 -7.06
CA PHE A 97 -0.52 12.55 -5.69
C PHE A 97 0.32 11.26 -5.60
N ALA A 98 0.00 10.25 -6.42
CA ALA A 98 0.75 9.01 -6.48
C ALA A 98 2.19 9.23 -6.95
N GLY A 99 2.39 10.03 -8.00
CA GLY A 99 3.72 10.36 -8.53
C GLY A 99 4.59 11.10 -7.53
N ALA A 100 4.07 12.15 -6.90
CA ALA A 100 4.77 12.91 -5.87
C ALA A 100 5.14 12.03 -4.68
N SER A 101 4.23 11.16 -4.24
CA SER A 101 4.47 10.22 -3.14
C SER A 101 5.61 9.25 -3.44
N ILE A 102 5.69 8.74 -4.66
CA ILE A 102 6.74 7.83 -5.10
C ILE A 102 8.08 8.56 -5.25
N VAL A 103 8.09 9.68 -5.96
CA VAL A 103 9.32 10.43 -6.27
C VAL A 103 10.00 10.93 -5.00
N ILE A 104 9.24 11.28 -3.97
CA ILE A 104 9.78 11.75 -2.70
C ILE A 104 9.97 10.59 -1.72
N GLY A 105 8.94 9.74 -1.56
CA GLY A 105 8.89 8.74 -0.50
C GLY A 105 9.83 7.57 -0.71
N VAL A 106 9.96 7.07 -1.94
CA VAL A 106 10.81 5.89 -2.21
C VAL A 106 12.31 6.20 -2.07
N PRO A 107 12.86 7.28 -2.67
CA PRO A 107 14.26 7.65 -2.44
C PRO A 107 14.56 7.95 -0.98
N LEU A 108 13.66 8.66 -0.29
CA LEU A 108 13.84 8.96 1.13
C LEU A 108 13.88 7.67 1.97
N ALA A 109 12.99 6.73 1.70
CA ALA A 109 12.92 5.46 2.42
C ALA A 109 14.17 4.60 2.22
N VAL A 110 14.69 4.48 0.99
CA VAL A 110 15.90 3.68 0.73
C VAL A 110 17.13 4.32 1.36
N VAL A 111 17.27 5.64 1.29
CA VAL A 111 18.39 6.37 1.92
C VAL A 111 18.35 6.19 3.44
N LEU A 112 17.19 6.35 4.08
CA LEU A 112 17.05 6.17 5.53
C LEU A 112 17.26 4.70 5.93
N ALA A 113 16.73 3.74 5.17
CA ALA A 113 16.96 2.31 5.44
C ALA A 113 18.47 1.98 5.40
N TYR A 114 19.19 2.48 4.40
CA TYR A 114 20.63 2.30 4.29
C TYR A 114 21.41 2.97 5.42
N ALA A 115 21.08 4.24 5.73
CA ALA A 115 21.74 4.99 6.79
C ALA A 115 21.55 4.35 8.18
N PHE A 116 20.35 3.82 8.46
CA PHE A 116 20.06 3.20 9.74
C PHE A 116 20.41 1.71 9.83
N ALA A 117 20.66 1.03 8.71
CA ALA A 117 21.04 -0.38 8.69
C ALA A 117 22.27 -0.68 9.57
N ARG A 118 23.20 0.27 9.66
CA ARG A 118 24.47 0.16 10.40
C ARG A 118 24.51 0.99 11.68
N SER A 119 23.41 1.65 12.05
CA SER A 119 23.40 2.50 13.25
C SER A 119 23.22 1.68 14.53
N ARG A 120 23.88 2.09 15.63
CA ARG A 120 23.72 1.44 16.96
C ARG A 120 22.30 1.57 17.54
N GLY A 121 21.45 2.41 16.97
CA GLY A 121 20.06 2.66 17.41
C GLY A 121 18.98 2.13 16.48
N GLN A 122 19.24 1.10 15.66
CA GLN A 122 18.31 0.59 14.63
C GLN A 122 16.87 0.37 15.14
N ILE A 123 16.71 -0.24 16.31
CA ILE A 123 15.40 -0.55 16.89
C ILE A 123 14.63 0.73 17.20
N LEU A 124 15.30 1.72 17.80
CA LEU A 124 14.68 3.00 18.16
C LEU A 124 14.23 3.77 16.91
N TRP A 125 15.11 3.87 15.90
CA TRP A 125 14.77 4.54 14.64
C TRP A 125 13.61 3.85 13.91
N ARG A 126 13.62 2.53 13.82
CA ARG A 126 12.51 1.75 13.25
C ARG A 126 11.21 2.02 13.99
N SER A 127 11.21 2.06 15.32
CA SER A 127 10.02 2.33 16.13
C SER A 127 9.46 3.73 15.87
N ILE A 128 10.33 4.76 15.80
CA ILE A 128 9.92 6.14 15.56
C ILE A 128 9.27 6.30 14.18
N TYR A 129 9.87 5.73 13.12
CA TYR A 129 9.33 5.83 11.76
C TYR A 129 8.12 4.95 11.52
N TRP A 130 7.89 3.93 12.36
CA TRP A 130 6.71 3.06 12.26
C TRP A 130 5.48 3.65 12.93
N LEU A 131 5.68 4.54 13.89
CA LEU A 131 4.59 5.13 14.67
C LEU A 131 3.50 5.79 13.80
N PRO A 132 3.81 6.57 12.75
CA PRO A 132 2.79 7.17 11.90
C PRO A 132 1.90 6.14 11.18
N MET A 133 2.47 5.01 10.76
CA MET A 133 1.74 3.98 10.03
C MET A 133 0.69 3.26 10.88
N ILE A 134 0.96 3.03 12.16
CA ILE A 134 0.02 2.37 13.08
C ILE A 134 -1.03 3.33 13.65
N THR A 135 -0.84 4.63 13.43
CA THR A 135 -1.76 5.66 13.92
C THR A 135 -2.98 5.75 12.99
N ASN A 136 -4.17 5.89 13.60
CA ASN A 136 -5.41 6.05 12.82
C ASN A 136 -5.32 7.28 11.91
N VAL A 137 -5.68 7.11 10.62
CA VAL A 137 -5.61 8.19 9.61
C VAL A 137 -6.42 9.42 9.97
N VAL A 138 -7.56 9.24 10.65
CA VAL A 138 -8.41 10.37 11.06
C VAL A 138 -7.69 11.19 12.12
N ALA A 139 -7.08 10.57 13.12
CA ALA A 139 -6.28 11.25 14.14
C ALA A 139 -5.09 12.00 13.51
N VAL A 140 -4.38 11.34 12.59
CA VAL A 140 -3.28 11.96 11.84
C VAL A 140 -3.77 13.20 11.09
N ALA A 141 -4.88 13.10 10.36
CA ALA A 141 -5.42 14.20 9.59
C ALA A 141 -5.79 15.41 10.49
N TYR A 142 -6.45 15.20 11.63
CA TYR A 142 -6.77 16.28 12.56
C TYR A 142 -5.53 16.92 13.19
N ILE A 143 -4.51 16.11 13.55
CA ILE A 143 -3.24 16.64 14.05
C ILE A 143 -2.59 17.55 13.00
N TRP A 144 -2.52 17.07 11.74
CA TRP A 144 -1.93 17.86 10.66
C TRP A 144 -2.75 19.09 10.31
N ARG A 145 -4.08 19.03 10.35
CA ARG A 145 -4.93 20.23 10.21
C ARG A 145 -4.58 21.30 11.25
N PHE A 146 -4.38 20.89 12.50
CA PHE A 146 -3.99 21.83 13.56
C PHE A 146 -2.56 22.36 13.35
N VAL A 147 -1.62 21.51 12.98
CA VAL A 147 -0.21 21.89 12.73
C VAL A 147 -0.09 22.85 11.55
N LEU A 148 -0.92 22.64 10.49
CA LEU A 148 -0.90 23.39 9.24
C LEU A 148 -1.93 24.53 9.18
N ASP A 149 -2.63 24.83 10.28
CA ASP A 149 -3.61 25.92 10.31
C ASP A 149 -2.99 27.26 9.89
N ASP A 150 -3.70 28.02 9.05
CA ASP A 150 -3.18 29.25 8.45
C ASP A 150 -2.87 30.32 9.52
N ARG A 151 -3.63 30.35 10.62
CA ARG A 151 -3.57 31.41 11.63
C ARG A 151 -2.82 30.99 12.91
N TYR A 152 -3.10 29.78 13.38
CA TYR A 152 -2.64 29.30 14.68
C TYR A 152 -1.69 28.11 14.60
N GLY A 153 -1.43 27.61 13.36
CA GLY A 153 -0.64 26.40 13.12
C GLY A 153 0.78 26.51 13.66
N LEU A 154 1.22 25.42 14.27
CA LEU A 154 2.58 25.33 14.84
C LEU A 154 3.66 25.53 13.78
N LEU A 155 3.45 25.02 12.56
CA LEU A 155 4.42 25.15 11.48
C LEU A 155 4.57 26.61 11.03
N ASN A 156 3.47 27.35 10.85
CA ASN A 156 3.50 28.76 10.47
C ASN A 156 4.12 29.63 11.58
N ARG A 157 3.88 29.31 12.86
CA ARG A 157 4.56 30.00 13.99
C ARG A 157 6.06 29.75 13.97
N ALA A 158 6.51 28.52 13.72
CA ALA A 158 7.93 28.19 13.60
C ALA A 158 8.59 28.92 12.43
N LEU A 159 7.93 28.97 11.25
CA LEU A 159 8.42 29.70 10.08
C LEU A 159 8.51 31.20 10.34
N ALA A 160 7.51 31.80 10.97
CA ALA A 160 7.51 33.19 11.34
C ALA A 160 8.64 33.56 12.34
N ALA A 161 8.97 32.65 13.27
CA ALA A 161 10.07 32.84 14.20
C ALA A 161 11.45 32.96 13.54
N VAL A 162 11.61 32.37 12.33
CA VAL A 162 12.84 32.45 11.52
C VAL A 162 12.71 33.46 10.36
N GLY A 163 11.66 34.29 10.37
CA GLY A 163 11.45 35.34 9.36
C GLY A 163 10.91 34.85 8.02
N LEU A 164 10.40 33.62 7.93
CA LEU A 164 9.79 33.09 6.73
C LEU A 164 8.28 33.36 6.68
N GLY A 165 7.73 33.46 5.48
CA GLY A 165 6.28 33.65 5.28
C GLY A 165 5.46 32.47 5.79
N ALA A 166 4.17 32.71 6.03
CA ALA A 166 3.20 31.72 6.49
C ALA A 166 2.34 31.23 5.32
N PRO A 167 2.69 30.11 4.65
CA PRO A 167 1.90 29.57 3.54
C PRO A 167 0.54 29.07 4.02
N ARG A 168 -0.43 29.13 3.12
CA ARG A 168 -1.77 28.57 3.35
C ARG A 168 -1.81 27.10 2.89
N TRP A 169 -1.17 26.24 3.64
CA TRP A 169 -0.82 24.85 3.31
C TRP A 169 -1.96 24.04 2.67
N LEU A 170 -3.16 24.12 3.23
CA LEU A 170 -4.34 23.37 2.77
C LEU A 170 -5.34 24.26 2.02
N ASN A 171 -5.17 25.60 2.05
CA ASN A 171 -6.10 26.58 1.51
C ASN A 171 -5.55 27.33 0.27
N ASP A 172 -4.34 26.98 -0.20
CA ASP A 172 -3.79 27.44 -1.47
C ASP A 172 -3.85 26.30 -2.50
N PRO A 173 -4.58 26.46 -3.62
CA PRO A 173 -4.71 25.42 -4.64
C PRO A 173 -3.39 24.94 -5.22
N SER A 174 -2.35 25.77 -5.22
CA SER A 174 -1.05 25.48 -5.85
C SER A 174 -0.19 24.52 -5.01
N ILE A 175 -0.35 24.53 -3.69
CA ILE A 175 0.48 23.74 -2.76
C ILE A 175 -0.30 22.67 -1.99
N ALA A 176 -1.64 22.77 -1.92
CA ALA A 176 -2.46 21.91 -1.09
C ALA A 176 -2.26 20.41 -1.42
N MET A 177 -2.23 20.02 -2.69
CA MET A 177 -2.03 18.63 -3.08
C MET A 177 -0.62 18.12 -2.69
N THR A 178 0.40 18.95 -2.89
CA THR A 178 1.79 18.61 -2.47
C THR A 178 1.86 18.44 -0.96
N THR A 179 1.19 19.30 -0.20
CA THR A 179 1.11 19.20 1.26
C THR A 179 0.48 17.87 1.68
N VAL A 180 -0.65 17.49 1.08
CA VAL A 180 -1.30 16.21 1.37
C VAL A 180 -0.40 15.03 0.99
N ALA A 181 0.29 15.12 -0.16
CA ALA A 181 1.23 14.07 -0.60
C ALA A 181 2.41 13.92 0.38
N LEU A 182 2.95 15.00 0.93
CA LEU A 182 4.03 14.95 1.94
C LEU A 182 3.58 14.30 3.26
N ILE A 183 2.35 14.58 3.70
CA ILE A 183 1.77 13.88 4.87
C ILE A 183 1.64 12.38 4.58
N PHE A 184 1.17 12.01 3.41
CA PHE A 184 1.06 10.61 3.00
C PHE A 184 2.43 9.93 2.92
N VAL A 185 3.45 10.59 2.35
CA VAL A 185 4.84 10.09 2.35
C VAL A 185 5.31 9.83 3.78
N TRP A 186 5.09 10.75 4.70
CA TRP A 186 5.47 10.59 6.10
C TRP A 186 4.77 9.38 6.75
N MET A 187 3.49 9.16 6.45
CA MET A 187 2.75 7.98 6.95
C MET A 187 3.31 6.65 6.39
N GLN A 188 3.69 6.63 5.10
CA GLN A 188 4.17 5.42 4.42
C GLN A 188 5.67 5.15 4.61
N LEU A 189 6.41 6.14 5.12
CA LEU A 189 7.87 6.10 5.21
C LEU A 189 8.37 4.90 6.02
N GLY A 190 7.74 4.61 7.15
CA GLY A 190 8.11 3.49 8.02
C GLY A 190 7.95 2.13 7.34
N GLN A 191 6.85 1.92 6.62
CA GLN A 191 6.61 0.69 5.87
C GLN A 191 7.63 0.50 4.76
N ASN A 192 7.86 1.54 3.96
CA ASN A 192 8.82 1.49 2.86
C ASN A 192 10.24 1.26 3.39
N MET A 193 10.62 1.94 4.47
CA MET A 193 11.90 1.75 5.13
C MET A 193 12.08 0.32 5.66
N LEU A 194 11.02 -0.31 6.22
CA LEU A 194 11.07 -1.70 6.66
C LEU A 194 11.31 -2.64 5.47
N LEU A 195 10.59 -2.46 4.36
CA LEU A 195 10.76 -3.26 3.14
C LEU A 195 12.20 -3.14 2.60
N PHE A 196 12.75 -1.93 2.54
CA PHE A 196 14.15 -1.76 2.14
C PHE A 196 15.12 -2.35 3.15
N SER A 197 14.84 -2.27 4.45
CA SER A 197 15.70 -2.90 5.48
C SER A 197 15.72 -4.42 5.36
N THR A 198 14.60 -5.06 5.01
CA THR A 198 14.58 -6.50 4.73
C THR A 198 15.34 -6.84 3.44
N GLY A 199 15.20 -6.04 2.39
CA GLY A 199 15.97 -6.19 1.16
C GLY A 199 17.48 -6.03 1.39
N LEU A 200 17.89 -5.03 2.18
CA LEU A 200 19.30 -4.85 2.57
C LEU A 200 19.87 -6.05 3.31
N ALA A 201 19.08 -6.69 4.17
CA ALA A 201 19.51 -7.86 4.93
C ALA A 201 19.73 -9.12 4.07
N THR A 202 19.26 -9.15 2.82
CA THR A 202 19.51 -10.26 1.89
C THR A 202 20.81 -10.10 1.08
N ILE A 203 21.45 -8.94 1.13
CA ILE A 203 22.70 -8.68 0.41
C ILE A 203 23.85 -9.24 1.24
N ASP A 204 24.67 -10.11 0.62
CA ASP A 204 25.82 -10.71 1.28
C ASP A 204 26.88 -9.64 1.63
N GLU A 205 27.38 -9.67 2.87
CA GLU A 205 28.38 -8.70 3.37
C GLU A 205 29.69 -8.75 2.58
N SER A 206 30.01 -9.90 1.95
CA SER A 206 31.22 -10.05 1.11
C SER A 206 31.30 -9.04 -0.03
N TYR A 207 30.18 -8.61 -0.60
CA TYR A 207 30.16 -7.54 -1.61
C TYR A 207 30.67 -6.21 -1.05
N TYR A 208 30.31 -5.90 0.18
CA TYR A 208 30.72 -4.66 0.84
C TYR A 208 32.17 -4.72 1.29
N GLU A 209 32.63 -5.88 1.78
CA GLU A 209 34.03 -6.09 2.18
C GLU A 209 34.96 -6.00 0.97
N ALA A 210 34.64 -6.67 -0.14
CA ALA A 210 35.42 -6.60 -1.37
C ALA A 210 35.53 -5.15 -1.89
N ALA A 211 34.40 -4.43 -1.95
CA ALA A 211 34.39 -3.04 -2.42
C ALA A 211 35.23 -2.10 -1.55
N ARG A 212 35.26 -2.32 -0.22
CA ARG A 212 36.10 -1.54 0.69
C ARG A 212 37.59 -1.85 0.51
N LEU A 213 37.95 -3.11 0.24
CA LEU A 213 39.30 -3.50 -0.07
C LEU A 213 39.78 -2.87 -1.39
N ASP A 214 38.90 -2.72 -2.38
CA ASP A 214 39.13 -2.01 -3.63
C ASP A 214 39.18 -0.47 -3.48
N GLY A 215 38.98 0.07 -2.26
CA GLY A 215 39.03 1.50 -1.98
C GLY A 215 37.77 2.28 -2.39
N ALA A 216 36.62 1.59 -2.59
CA ALA A 216 35.36 2.26 -2.93
C ALA A 216 34.83 3.12 -1.77
N SER A 217 34.39 4.33 -2.07
CA SER A 217 33.72 5.22 -1.10
C SER A 217 32.30 4.71 -0.78
N GLU A 218 31.74 5.10 0.39
CA GLU A 218 30.39 4.71 0.77
C GLU A 218 29.32 5.13 -0.26
N SER A 219 29.49 6.26 -0.93
CA SER A 219 28.60 6.66 -2.03
C SER A 219 28.72 5.74 -3.25
N GLN A 220 29.93 5.31 -3.61
CA GLN A 220 30.12 4.34 -4.69
C GLN A 220 29.51 2.99 -4.35
N ILE A 221 29.67 2.53 -3.12
CA ILE A 221 29.04 1.30 -2.60
C ILE A 221 27.52 1.41 -2.68
N PHE A 222 26.95 2.54 -2.23
CA PHE A 222 25.50 2.75 -2.29
C PHE A 222 24.95 2.73 -3.72
N PHE A 223 25.52 3.53 -4.64
CA PHE A 223 24.95 3.67 -5.99
C PHE A 223 25.32 2.52 -6.93
N ARG A 224 26.51 1.89 -6.78
CA ARG A 224 26.99 0.87 -7.70
C ARG A 224 26.76 -0.57 -7.24
N ILE A 225 26.53 -0.80 -5.94
CA ILE A 225 26.35 -2.13 -5.37
C ILE A 225 24.97 -2.24 -4.73
N THR A 226 24.71 -1.42 -3.71
CA THR A 226 23.49 -1.55 -2.92
C THR A 226 22.23 -1.29 -3.73
N LEU A 227 22.16 -0.17 -4.42
CA LEU A 227 20.95 0.22 -5.16
C LEU A 227 20.60 -0.73 -6.31
N PRO A 228 21.56 -1.22 -7.12
CA PRO A 228 21.29 -2.27 -8.10
C PRO A 228 20.82 -3.59 -7.49
N LEU A 229 21.45 -4.05 -6.40
CA LEU A 229 21.05 -5.29 -5.72
C LEU A 229 19.69 -5.16 -5.01
N LEU A 230 19.28 -3.96 -4.63
CA LEU A 230 17.94 -3.67 -4.10
C LEU A 230 16.87 -3.50 -5.19
N MET A 231 17.21 -3.65 -6.47
CA MET A 231 16.23 -3.44 -7.54
C MET A 231 14.95 -4.28 -7.36
N PRO A 232 14.98 -5.58 -7.03
CA PRO A 232 13.75 -6.35 -6.79
C PRO A 232 12.87 -5.75 -5.69
N THR A 233 13.46 -5.35 -4.58
CA THR A 233 12.75 -4.69 -3.47
C THR A 233 12.21 -3.32 -3.90
N THR A 234 13.02 -2.54 -4.63
CA THR A 234 12.60 -1.22 -5.15
C THR A 234 11.39 -1.35 -6.04
N LEU A 235 11.36 -2.36 -6.90
CA LEU A 235 10.23 -2.64 -7.79
C LEU A 235 8.97 -2.98 -7.03
N PHE A 236 9.07 -3.85 -6.03
CA PHE A 236 7.96 -4.20 -5.16
C PHE A 236 7.41 -2.96 -4.44
N VAL A 237 8.29 -2.13 -3.88
CA VAL A 237 7.93 -0.87 -3.21
C VAL A 237 7.27 0.10 -4.19
N LEU A 238 7.79 0.25 -5.42
CA LEU A 238 7.19 1.11 -6.45
C LEU A 238 5.78 0.67 -6.83
N ILE A 239 5.57 -0.62 -7.08
CA ILE A 239 4.26 -1.16 -7.45
C ILE A 239 3.25 -0.96 -6.31
N THR A 240 3.62 -1.32 -5.10
CA THR A 240 2.72 -1.23 -3.94
C THR A 240 2.38 0.21 -3.58
N ASN A 241 3.35 1.14 -3.63
CA ASN A 241 3.10 2.56 -3.40
C ASN A 241 2.27 3.19 -4.51
N PHE A 242 2.44 2.75 -5.75
CA PHE A 242 1.63 3.25 -6.86
C PHE A 242 0.16 2.84 -6.70
N ILE A 243 -0.10 1.55 -6.43
CA ILE A 243 -1.45 1.06 -6.16
C ILE A 243 -2.07 1.79 -4.95
N ALA A 244 -1.30 1.93 -3.86
CA ALA A 244 -1.74 2.64 -2.67
C ALA A 244 -2.09 4.11 -2.99
N GLY A 245 -1.20 4.83 -3.69
CA GLY A 245 -1.42 6.23 -4.06
C GLY A 245 -2.63 6.45 -4.96
N LEU A 246 -2.91 5.55 -5.90
CA LEU A 246 -4.08 5.63 -6.77
C LEU A 246 -5.41 5.33 -6.05
N SER A 247 -5.36 4.48 -5.03
CA SER A 247 -6.55 4.02 -4.29
C SER A 247 -6.84 4.85 -3.04
N TYR A 248 -5.86 5.63 -2.56
CA TYR A 248 -5.96 6.30 -1.26
C TYR A 248 -6.72 7.62 -1.35
N PHE A 249 -7.71 7.80 -0.48
CA PHE A 249 -8.49 9.04 -0.41
C PHE A 249 -8.87 9.46 1.01
N ALA A 250 -8.72 8.57 1.99
CA ALA A 250 -9.19 8.83 3.35
C ALA A 250 -8.50 10.05 3.99
N LEU A 251 -7.20 10.26 3.73
CA LEU A 251 -6.48 11.44 4.20
C LEU A 251 -7.06 12.73 3.59
N ASN A 252 -7.29 12.73 2.26
CA ASN A 252 -7.86 13.86 1.54
C ASN A 252 -9.27 14.18 2.06
N LEU A 253 -10.08 13.15 2.30
CA LEU A 253 -11.44 13.27 2.84
C LEU A 253 -11.43 14.01 4.19
N VAL A 254 -10.59 13.56 5.13
CA VAL A 254 -10.58 14.12 6.49
C VAL A 254 -9.87 15.47 6.54
N LEU A 255 -8.74 15.65 5.84
CA LEU A 255 -8.01 16.93 5.82
C LEU A 255 -8.84 18.09 5.27
N THR A 256 -9.77 17.81 4.36
CA THR A 256 -10.55 18.85 3.66
C THR A 256 -12.06 18.77 3.96
N ASP A 257 -12.46 18.12 5.05
CA ASP A 257 -13.87 17.91 5.43
C ASP A 257 -14.75 17.39 4.26
N GLY A 258 -14.18 16.53 3.45
CA GLY A 258 -14.88 15.96 2.30
C GLY A 258 -15.01 16.88 1.07
N ASN A 259 -14.58 18.14 1.15
CA ASN A 259 -14.75 19.10 0.06
C ASN A 259 -13.67 19.00 -1.03
N GLY A 260 -12.54 18.35 -0.73
CA GLY A 260 -11.43 18.19 -1.67
C GLY A 260 -10.58 19.45 -1.85
N GLY A 261 -10.56 20.33 -0.83
CA GLY A 261 -9.75 21.56 -0.79
C GLY A 261 -10.22 22.68 -1.73
N PRO A 262 -9.46 23.78 -1.77
CA PRO A 262 -9.80 24.93 -2.59
C PRO A 262 -9.82 24.55 -4.08
N MET A 263 -10.88 24.93 -4.80
CA MET A 263 -11.06 24.63 -6.22
C MET A 263 -10.92 23.13 -6.58
N ARG A 264 -11.23 22.20 -5.64
CA ARG A 264 -11.03 20.75 -5.78
C ARG A 264 -9.57 20.35 -6.05
N SER A 265 -8.60 21.12 -5.58
CA SER A 265 -7.17 20.88 -5.82
C SER A 265 -6.66 19.59 -5.20
N THR A 266 -7.29 19.10 -4.11
CA THR A 266 -6.92 17.86 -3.43
C THR A 266 -7.94 16.74 -3.64
N THR A 267 -8.93 16.93 -4.53
CA THR A 267 -9.90 15.89 -4.86
C THR A 267 -9.23 14.84 -5.74
N VAL A 268 -8.89 13.69 -5.14
CA VAL A 268 -8.45 12.50 -5.88
C VAL A 268 -9.67 11.70 -6.37
N THR A 269 -9.47 10.81 -7.34
CA THR A 269 -10.57 10.02 -7.94
C THR A 269 -11.36 9.23 -6.89
N GLY A 270 -10.68 8.63 -5.91
CA GLY A 270 -11.34 7.92 -4.80
C GLY A 270 -12.26 8.82 -3.98
N LEU A 271 -11.84 10.06 -3.69
CA LEU A 271 -12.68 11.03 -2.99
C LEU A 271 -13.88 11.45 -3.84
N TYR A 272 -13.69 11.65 -5.12
CA TYR A 272 -14.77 12.01 -6.03
C TYR A 272 -15.80 10.88 -6.20
N MET A 273 -15.32 9.64 -6.26
CA MET A 273 -16.19 8.46 -6.23
C MET A 273 -17.04 8.43 -4.95
N TYR A 274 -16.42 8.66 -3.79
CA TYR A 274 -17.12 8.74 -2.52
C TYR A 274 -18.19 9.85 -2.52
N GLN A 275 -17.85 11.07 -2.96
CA GLN A 275 -18.80 12.18 -3.07
C GLN A 275 -19.96 11.83 -4.01
N THR A 276 -19.67 11.26 -5.18
CA THR A 276 -20.68 10.88 -6.17
C THR A 276 -21.62 9.78 -5.63
N ALA A 277 -21.08 8.81 -4.87
CA ALA A 277 -21.88 7.74 -4.30
C ALA A 277 -22.76 8.22 -3.16
N PHE A 278 -22.16 8.89 -2.17
CA PHE A 278 -22.80 9.12 -0.87
C PHE A 278 -23.36 10.54 -0.69
N ASN A 279 -22.78 11.55 -1.32
CA ASN A 279 -23.30 12.91 -1.24
C ASN A 279 -24.33 13.16 -2.35
N ASP A 280 -24.03 12.71 -3.59
CA ASP A 280 -24.90 12.93 -4.75
C ASP A 280 -25.92 11.79 -4.96
N LEU A 281 -25.83 10.69 -4.19
CA LEU A 281 -26.65 9.49 -4.31
C LEU A 281 -26.67 8.92 -5.75
N ARG A 282 -25.51 8.86 -6.39
CA ARG A 282 -25.36 8.34 -7.77
C ARG A 282 -24.47 7.09 -7.76
N MET A 283 -24.95 6.03 -7.07
CA MET A 283 -24.19 4.79 -6.86
C MET A 283 -23.75 4.13 -8.17
N GLY A 284 -24.65 4.12 -9.18
CA GLY A 284 -24.31 3.56 -10.51
C GLY A 284 -23.13 4.24 -11.17
N ARG A 285 -23.09 5.58 -11.10
CA ARG A 285 -21.99 6.38 -11.67
C ARG A 285 -20.69 6.20 -10.89
N ALA A 286 -20.75 6.21 -9.56
CA ALA A 286 -19.60 5.95 -8.72
C ALA A 286 -19.01 4.56 -8.96
N SER A 287 -19.86 3.54 -9.14
CA SER A 287 -19.43 2.19 -9.52
C SER A 287 -18.73 2.16 -10.88
N ALA A 288 -19.25 2.90 -11.88
CA ALA A 288 -18.57 3.02 -13.18
C ALA A 288 -17.18 3.68 -13.04
N MET A 289 -17.04 4.75 -12.26
CA MET A 289 -15.74 5.36 -11.95
C MET A 289 -14.78 4.38 -11.28
N ALA A 290 -15.28 3.55 -10.35
CA ALA A 290 -14.47 2.54 -9.66
C ALA A 290 -13.92 1.51 -10.65
N TYR A 291 -14.72 1.04 -11.60
CA TYR A 291 -14.26 0.11 -12.64
C TYR A 291 -13.30 0.74 -13.62
N ILE A 292 -13.49 2.01 -14.00
CA ILE A 292 -12.52 2.74 -14.82
C ILE A 292 -11.18 2.82 -14.07
N LEU A 293 -11.18 3.22 -12.81
CA LEU A 293 -9.97 3.29 -11.99
C LEU A 293 -9.31 1.90 -11.82
N PHE A 294 -10.11 0.86 -11.58
CA PHE A 294 -9.60 -0.52 -11.51
C PHE A 294 -8.87 -0.94 -12.79
N VAL A 295 -9.46 -0.67 -13.97
CA VAL A 295 -8.83 -0.99 -15.26
C VAL A 295 -7.54 -0.19 -15.44
N VAL A 296 -7.51 1.10 -15.07
CA VAL A 296 -6.29 1.92 -15.13
C VAL A 296 -5.19 1.35 -14.23
N ILE A 297 -5.51 1.02 -12.97
CA ILE A 297 -4.55 0.41 -12.03
C ILE A 297 -4.03 -0.92 -12.59
N LEU A 298 -4.93 -1.78 -13.09
CA LEU A 298 -4.56 -3.07 -13.66
C LEU A 298 -3.59 -2.91 -14.84
N LEU A 299 -3.91 -2.02 -15.79
CA LEU A 299 -3.07 -1.78 -16.96
C LEU A 299 -1.68 -1.26 -16.56
N ILE A 300 -1.62 -0.29 -15.66
CA ILE A 300 -0.35 0.26 -15.19
C ILE A 300 0.47 -0.82 -14.46
N THR A 301 -0.16 -1.62 -13.60
CA THR A 301 0.51 -2.72 -12.89
C THR A 301 1.04 -3.78 -13.86
N LEU A 302 0.27 -4.14 -14.89
CA LEU A 302 0.72 -5.07 -15.93
C LEU A 302 1.91 -4.51 -16.73
N VAL A 303 1.89 -3.21 -17.04
CA VAL A 303 3.02 -2.55 -17.72
C VAL A 303 4.25 -2.56 -16.82
N GLN A 304 4.12 -2.19 -15.54
CA GLN A 304 5.22 -2.26 -14.58
C GLN A 304 5.82 -3.67 -14.51
N LEU A 305 5.00 -4.71 -14.32
CA LEU A 305 5.46 -6.10 -14.27
C LEU A 305 6.17 -6.52 -15.56
N ARG A 306 5.68 -6.07 -16.72
CA ARG A 306 6.27 -6.41 -18.02
C ARG A 306 7.62 -5.74 -18.26
N VAL A 307 7.75 -4.48 -17.85
CA VAL A 307 9.02 -3.72 -17.93
C VAL A 307 10.07 -4.39 -17.05
N PHE A 308 9.68 -4.81 -15.84
CA PHE A 308 10.60 -5.41 -14.88
C PHE A 308 11.08 -6.81 -15.28
N ARG A 309 10.17 -7.65 -15.82
CA ARG A 309 10.59 -8.96 -16.37
C ARG A 309 11.62 -8.82 -17.49
N ARG A 310 11.52 -7.78 -18.33
CA ARG A 310 12.51 -7.53 -19.40
C ARG A 310 13.83 -6.97 -18.90
N GLY A 311 13.85 -6.33 -17.73
CA GLY A 311 15.05 -5.79 -17.08
C GLY A 311 15.92 -6.84 -16.39
N GLY A 312 15.64 -8.15 -16.52
CA GLY A 312 16.46 -9.22 -15.96
C GLY A 312 16.34 -9.38 -14.44
N VAL A 313 15.32 -8.76 -13.84
CA VAL A 313 15.04 -8.92 -12.39
C VAL A 313 14.18 -10.17 -12.22
N GLU A 314 14.77 -11.34 -12.44
CA GLU A 314 14.17 -12.59 -11.98
C GLU A 314 14.42 -12.69 -10.47
N ALA A 315 13.32 -12.82 -9.71
CA ALA A 315 13.42 -13.20 -8.31
C ALA A 315 13.94 -14.64 -8.25
N HIS A 316 15.20 -14.79 -7.86
CA HIS A 316 15.77 -16.08 -7.48
C HIS A 316 15.29 -16.47 -6.10
#